data_03a6010c5c36f7116959b054919b0a07
#
_entry.id   03a6010c5c36f7116959b054919b0a07
#
_cell.length_a   1.000
_cell.length_b   1.000
_cell.length_c   1.000
_cell.angle_alpha   90.00
_cell.angle_beta   90.00
_cell.angle_gamma   90.00
#
_symmetry.space_group_name_H-M   'P 1'
#
loop_
_entity.id
_entity.type
_entity.pdbx_description
1 polymer ?
#
loop_
_entity_poly.entity_id
_entity_poly.type
_entity_poly.pdbx_seq_one_letter_code
_entity_poly.pdbx_strand_id
1 'polypeptide(L)'
;MAGKLQHFMSGFIDLHCHYVPGIDDGARSVEDGLAMLRGLGSLGFSRVLATPHTRPGMFDNTAHTIRAAFAQFTATLPDRATLPELDLSSEHYFDDVVFRRLLEGEALPYPGGRAVLLEFYEIDFPPMVQHRLLDLRVRGLLPVIAHPERYQCLWRSADTLERMVDTGIAALLDVAALIGKYGRKTQACAEDLLERGLYHAACSDAHRPADIDEVARGIERLRELYGDEEVTFLLREGPESLLAGTLPE
;
A
#
# COMPACT_ATOMS: atom_id res chain seq x y z
N MET A 1 -12.27 -39.39 13.84
CA MET A 1 -11.10 -38.51 13.62
C MET A 1 -11.60 -37.27 12.94
N ALA A 2 -11.93 -36.25 13.71
CA ALA A 2 -12.42 -34.97 13.16
C ALA A 2 -11.22 -34.15 12.75
N GLY A 3 -11.09 -33.90 11.44
CA GLY A 3 -10.07 -33.05 10.89
C GLY A 3 -10.22 -31.64 11.44
N LYS A 4 -9.16 -31.12 12.03
CA LYS A 4 -9.02 -29.70 12.35
C LYS A 4 -9.05 -28.91 11.02
N LEU A 5 -10.22 -28.42 10.64
CA LEU A 5 -10.31 -27.22 9.82
C LEU A 5 -9.74 -26.09 10.68
N GLN A 6 -8.46 -25.79 10.48
CA GLN A 6 -7.86 -24.58 10.96
C GLN A 6 -8.63 -23.45 10.25
N HIS A 7 -9.49 -22.77 11.01
CA HIS A 7 -9.94 -21.44 10.66
C HIS A 7 -8.64 -20.62 10.52
N PHE A 8 -8.27 -20.32 9.29
CA PHE A 8 -7.42 -19.17 9.04
C PHE A 8 -8.23 -17.99 9.54
N MET A 9 -8.00 -17.58 10.78
CA MET A 9 -8.43 -16.27 11.23
C MET A 9 -7.87 -15.29 10.21
N SER A 10 -8.70 -14.48 9.60
CA SER A 10 -8.28 -13.45 8.65
C SER A 10 -7.28 -12.54 9.38
N GLY A 11 -6.00 -12.70 9.07
CA GLY A 11 -4.93 -11.85 9.59
C GLY A 11 -4.94 -10.50 8.91
N PHE A 12 -3.97 -9.67 9.23
CA PHE A 12 -3.75 -8.41 8.54
C PHE A 12 -3.40 -8.63 7.07
N ILE A 13 -3.68 -7.62 6.25
CA ILE A 13 -3.36 -7.58 4.82
C ILE A 13 -2.51 -6.35 4.56
N ASP A 14 -1.32 -6.56 4.00
CA ASP A 14 -0.46 -5.48 3.58
C ASP A 14 -0.66 -5.17 2.09
N LEU A 15 -1.15 -3.99 1.79
CA LEU A 15 -1.42 -3.54 0.43
C LEU A 15 -0.26 -2.85 -0.26
N HIS A 16 0.88 -2.63 0.46
CA HIS A 16 2.01 -1.88 -0.06
C HIS A 16 3.32 -2.33 0.58
N CYS A 17 4.14 -3.05 -0.19
CA CYS A 17 5.43 -3.58 0.25
C CYS A 17 6.36 -3.85 -0.94
N HIS A 18 7.68 -3.62 -0.77
CA HIS A 18 8.69 -3.73 -1.81
C HIS A 18 9.62 -4.94 -1.60
N TYR A 19 9.03 -6.13 -1.43
CA TYR A 19 9.78 -7.35 -1.13
C TYR A 19 10.32 -8.11 -2.36
N VAL A 20 9.99 -7.72 -3.59
CA VAL A 20 10.53 -8.34 -4.82
C VAL A 20 11.91 -7.78 -5.11
N PRO A 21 12.98 -8.61 -5.10
CA PRO A 21 14.34 -8.10 -5.14
C PRO A 21 14.77 -7.55 -6.50
N GLY A 22 15.51 -6.42 -6.45
CA GLY A 22 16.26 -5.90 -7.58
C GLY A 22 15.44 -5.27 -8.70
N ILE A 23 14.19 -4.93 -8.45
CA ILE A 23 13.30 -4.31 -9.43
C ILE A 23 13.05 -2.81 -9.16
N ASP A 24 13.26 -2.39 -7.91
CA ASP A 24 13.16 -1.02 -7.44
C ASP A 24 14.14 -0.77 -6.28
N ASP A 25 13.86 0.17 -5.39
CA ASP A 25 14.67 0.49 -4.20
C ASP A 25 14.30 -0.32 -2.94
N GLY A 26 13.45 -1.34 -3.08
CA GLY A 26 13.09 -2.27 -2.03
C GLY A 26 14.14 -3.33 -1.74
N ALA A 27 13.73 -4.58 -1.57
CA ALA A 27 14.60 -5.72 -1.28
C ALA A 27 15.74 -5.84 -2.28
N ARG A 28 16.97 -6.06 -1.79
CA ARG A 28 18.17 -6.15 -2.63
C ARG A 28 18.49 -7.59 -3.05
N SER A 29 18.00 -8.55 -2.28
CA SER A 29 18.24 -9.97 -2.50
C SER A 29 16.99 -10.80 -2.15
N VAL A 30 17.03 -12.07 -2.55
CA VAL A 30 15.98 -13.05 -2.17
C VAL A 30 15.88 -13.18 -0.65
N GLU A 31 17.03 -13.14 0.03
CA GLU A 31 17.13 -13.24 1.49
C GLU A 31 16.45 -12.03 2.16
N ASP A 32 16.64 -10.82 1.63
CA ASP A 32 15.97 -9.60 2.13
C ASP A 32 14.45 -9.72 1.98
N GLY A 33 13.96 -10.05 0.78
CA GLY A 33 12.55 -10.23 0.53
C GLY A 33 11.91 -11.30 1.42
N LEU A 34 12.59 -12.44 1.58
CA LEU A 34 12.16 -13.51 2.47
C LEU A 34 12.15 -13.08 3.95
N ALA A 35 13.13 -12.30 4.40
CA ALA A 35 13.19 -11.77 5.76
C ALA A 35 12.04 -10.80 6.02
N MET A 36 11.72 -9.91 5.05
CA MET A 36 10.56 -9.01 5.13
C MET A 36 9.25 -9.80 5.26
N LEU A 37 9.01 -10.79 4.40
CA LEU A 37 7.80 -11.61 4.43
C LEU A 37 7.64 -12.37 5.75
N ARG A 38 8.72 -12.95 6.28
CA ARG A 38 8.71 -13.62 7.59
C ARG A 38 8.42 -12.64 8.72
N GLY A 39 9.04 -11.46 8.67
CA GLY A 39 8.83 -10.40 9.63
C GLY A 39 7.37 -9.95 9.65
N LEU A 40 6.80 -9.60 8.49
CA LEU A 40 5.38 -9.22 8.37
C LEU A 40 4.46 -10.36 8.85
N GLY A 41 4.74 -11.61 8.47
CA GLY A 41 4.00 -12.76 8.98
C GLY A 41 4.02 -12.88 10.51
N SER A 42 5.16 -12.58 11.16
CA SER A 42 5.27 -12.58 12.62
C SER A 42 4.47 -11.46 13.31
N LEU A 43 4.16 -10.38 12.58
CA LEU A 43 3.30 -9.29 13.04
C LEU A 43 1.81 -9.55 12.80
N GLY A 44 1.45 -10.70 12.23
CA GLY A 44 0.06 -11.10 11.99
C GLY A 44 -0.45 -10.84 10.58
N PHE A 45 0.40 -10.41 9.64
CA PHE A 45 0.00 -10.31 8.24
C PHE A 45 -0.15 -11.71 7.64
N SER A 46 -1.34 -12.02 7.17
CA SER A 46 -1.68 -13.27 6.48
C SER A 46 -1.57 -13.16 4.96
N ARG A 47 -1.52 -11.93 4.44
CA ARG A 47 -1.43 -11.61 3.02
C ARG A 47 -0.60 -10.36 2.81
N VAL A 48 0.30 -10.38 1.84
CA VAL A 48 1.20 -9.25 1.52
C VAL A 48 1.26 -9.07 0.01
N LEU A 49 0.98 -7.85 -0.46
CA LEU A 49 1.10 -7.48 -1.86
C LEU A 49 2.48 -6.90 -2.14
N ALA A 50 3.14 -7.42 -3.17
CA ALA A 50 4.26 -6.70 -3.77
C ALA A 50 3.73 -5.53 -4.60
N THR A 51 4.28 -4.35 -4.40
CA THR A 51 3.91 -3.13 -5.12
C THR A 51 5.14 -2.40 -5.65
N PRO A 52 6.01 -3.07 -6.42
CA PRO A 52 7.19 -2.40 -6.94
C PRO A 52 6.83 -1.17 -7.75
N HIS A 53 7.71 -0.16 -7.68
CA HIS A 53 7.51 1.10 -8.39
C HIS A 53 7.39 0.94 -9.89
N THR A 54 6.41 1.63 -10.48
CA THR A 54 6.35 2.00 -11.89
C THR A 54 6.55 3.51 -12.00
N ARG A 55 7.81 3.94 -12.25
CA ARG A 55 8.22 5.34 -12.30
C ARG A 55 9.13 5.58 -13.50
N PRO A 56 8.58 6.06 -14.63
CA PRO A 56 9.36 6.31 -15.86
C PRO A 56 10.59 7.16 -15.61
N GLY A 57 11.74 6.72 -16.13
CA GLY A 57 13.02 7.40 -15.97
C GLY A 57 13.77 7.13 -14.65
N MET A 58 13.17 6.40 -13.70
CA MET A 58 13.83 5.95 -12.47
C MET A 58 13.68 4.43 -12.31
N PHE A 59 12.46 3.93 -12.37
CA PHE A 59 12.11 2.51 -12.36
C PHE A 59 11.21 2.24 -13.57
N ASP A 60 11.83 1.95 -14.72
CA ASP A 60 11.13 1.75 -16.02
C ASP A 60 10.41 0.40 -16.09
N ASN A 61 9.69 0.09 -15.01
CA ASN A 61 8.92 -1.12 -14.88
C ASN A 61 7.62 -1.06 -15.70
N THR A 62 7.22 -2.24 -16.17
CA THR A 62 5.93 -2.49 -16.81
C THR A 62 5.23 -3.64 -16.08
N ALA A 63 3.93 -3.79 -16.26
CA ALA A 63 3.20 -4.93 -15.71
C ALA A 63 3.84 -6.29 -16.11
N HIS A 64 4.44 -6.37 -17.31
CA HIS A 64 5.13 -7.57 -17.76
C HIS A 64 6.42 -7.85 -16.98
N THR A 65 7.31 -6.84 -16.84
CA THR A 65 8.59 -7.00 -16.12
C THR A 65 8.36 -7.29 -14.63
N ILE A 66 7.37 -6.62 -14.03
CA ILE A 66 6.98 -6.83 -12.63
C ILE A 66 6.48 -8.27 -12.42
N ARG A 67 5.58 -8.76 -13.28
CA ARG A 67 5.09 -10.16 -13.20
C ARG A 67 6.21 -11.18 -13.36
N ALA A 68 7.15 -10.93 -14.26
CA ALA A 68 8.30 -11.82 -14.48
C ALA A 68 9.21 -11.87 -13.25
N ALA A 69 9.56 -10.72 -12.66
CA ALA A 69 10.37 -10.64 -11.45
C ALA A 69 9.68 -11.30 -10.25
N PHE A 70 8.39 -11.05 -10.06
CA PHE A 70 7.59 -11.69 -9.00
C PHE A 70 7.57 -13.22 -9.16
N ALA A 71 7.32 -13.72 -10.37
CA ALA A 71 7.31 -15.15 -10.65
C ALA A 71 8.70 -15.78 -10.39
N GLN A 72 9.78 -15.11 -10.80
CA GLN A 72 11.13 -15.55 -10.53
C GLN A 72 11.42 -15.61 -9.03
N PHE A 73 11.10 -14.55 -8.27
CA PHE A 73 11.29 -14.51 -6.84
C PHE A 73 10.49 -15.61 -6.14
N THR A 74 9.19 -15.73 -6.45
CA THR A 74 8.32 -16.71 -5.78
C THR A 74 8.70 -18.17 -6.06
N ALA A 75 9.36 -18.44 -7.21
CA ALA A 75 9.89 -19.76 -7.52
C ALA A 75 11.11 -20.15 -6.67
N THR A 76 11.81 -19.18 -6.06
CA THR A 76 12.97 -19.43 -5.19
C THR A 76 12.61 -19.61 -3.71
N LEU A 77 11.35 -19.31 -3.34
CA LEU A 77 10.96 -19.34 -1.94
C LEU A 77 10.89 -20.78 -1.40
N PRO A 78 11.29 -20.98 -0.13
CA PRO A 78 11.12 -22.25 0.55
C PRO A 78 9.63 -22.56 0.78
N ASP A 79 9.32 -23.53 1.61
CA ASP A 79 7.94 -23.92 1.92
C ASP A 79 7.03 -22.68 2.18
N ARG A 80 6.13 -22.43 1.24
CA ARG A 80 5.20 -21.29 1.26
C ARG A 80 4.16 -21.38 2.37
N ALA A 81 3.96 -22.53 2.96
CA ALA A 81 3.00 -22.72 4.06
C ALA A 81 3.36 -21.93 5.34
N THR A 82 4.60 -21.46 5.43
CA THR A 82 5.09 -20.67 6.58
C THR A 82 5.13 -19.17 6.31
N LEU A 83 4.75 -18.74 5.11
CA LEU A 83 4.74 -17.34 4.67
C LEU A 83 3.30 -16.83 4.52
N PRO A 84 3.09 -15.51 4.56
CA PRO A 84 1.82 -14.93 4.13
C PRO A 84 1.44 -15.33 2.70
N GLU A 85 0.17 -15.22 2.35
CA GLU A 85 -0.26 -15.26 0.95
C GLU A 85 0.38 -14.09 0.19
N LEU A 86 0.90 -14.37 -1.01
CA LEU A 86 1.64 -13.40 -1.81
C LEU A 86 0.85 -13.00 -3.03
N ASP A 87 0.64 -11.71 -3.18
CA ASP A 87 0.02 -11.10 -4.33
C ASP A 87 0.89 -10.03 -4.96
N LEU A 88 0.41 -9.49 -6.07
CA LEU A 88 1.15 -8.56 -6.90
C LEU A 88 0.27 -7.42 -7.38
N SER A 89 0.82 -6.22 -7.28
CA SER A 89 0.34 -4.98 -7.86
C SER A 89 1.54 -4.12 -8.27
N SER A 90 1.36 -2.83 -8.41
CA SER A 90 2.43 -1.84 -8.59
C SER A 90 2.06 -0.55 -7.91
N GLU A 91 3.05 0.13 -7.35
CA GLU A 91 2.93 1.53 -7.00
C GLU A 91 3.24 2.38 -8.24
N HIS A 92 2.24 3.12 -8.70
CA HIS A 92 2.32 3.90 -9.93
C HIS A 92 2.65 5.36 -9.59
N TYR A 93 3.83 5.84 -9.97
CA TYR A 93 4.18 7.26 -9.83
C TYR A 93 3.36 8.10 -10.81
N PHE A 94 2.47 8.93 -10.27
CA PHE A 94 1.44 9.62 -11.04
C PHE A 94 1.98 10.84 -11.80
N ASP A 95 2.41 10.61 -13.03
CA ASP A 95 2.80 11.63 -14.00
C ASP A 95 1.96 11.53 -15.29
N ASP A 96 2.26 12.35 -16.29
CA ASP A 96 1.53 12.35 -17.56
C ASP A 96 1.70 11.06 -18.37
N VAL A 97 2.82 10.35 -18.19
CA VAL A 97 3.09 9.09 -18.89
C VAL A 97 2.29 7.96 -18.24
N VAL A 98 2.40 7.86 -16.92
CA VAL A 98 1.69 6.83 -16.14
C VAL A 98 0.18 7.06 -16.24
N PHE A 99 -0.30 8.29 -16.14
CA PHE A 99 -1.73 8.58 -16.29
C PHE A 99 -2.29 8.07 -17.63
N ARG A 100 -1.59 8.30 -18.76
CA ARG A 100 -2.01 7.75 -20.05
C ARG A 100 -2.01 6.23 -20.07
N ARG A 101 -0.97 5.58 -19.54
CA ARG A 101 -0.90 4.12 -19.43
C ARG A 101 -2.07 3.54 -18.62
N LEU A 102 -2.44 4.19 -17.51
CA LEU A 102 -3.60 3.79 -16.72
C LEU A 102 -4.90 3.86 -17.53
N LEU A 103 -5.09 4.94 -18.32
CA LEU A 103 -6.27 5.09 -19.20
C LEU A 103 -6.29 4.06 -20.35
N GLU A 104 -5.15 3.60 -20.81
CA GLU A 104 -4.96 2.61 -21.89
C GLU A 104 -5.08 1.15 -21.37
N GLY A 105 -5.25 0.97 -20.04
CA GLY A 105 -5.39 -0.35 -19.43
C GLY A 105 -4.06 -1.05 -19.13
N GLU A 106 -2.95 -0.33 -19.10
CA GLU A 106 -1.62 -0.85 -18.80
C GLU A 106 -1.30 -0.88 -17.29
N ALA A 107 -2.29 -0.56 -16.44
CA ALA A 107 -2.13 -0.65 -15.00
C ALA A 107 -1.86 -2.09 -14.53
N LEU A 108 -1.17 -2.20 -13.41
CA LEU A 108 -1.14 -3.41 -12.61
C LEU A 108 -1.92 -3.15 -11.31
N PRO A 109 -3.25 -3.30 -11.32
CA PRO A 109 -4.10 -3.03 -10.17
C PRO A 109 -3.93 -4.10 -9.08
N TYR A 110 -4.50 -3.84 -7.91
CA TYR A 110 -4.68 -4.88 -6.89
C TYR A 110 -5.45 -6.09 -7.44
N PRO A 111 -5.29 -7.28 -6.85
CA PRO A 111 -6.16 -8.41 -7.12
C PRO A 111 -7.64 -7.96 -7.05
N GLY A 112 -8.47 -8.38 -7.99
CA GLY A 112 -9.81 -7.80 -8.16
C GLY A 112 -9.90 -6.79 -9.31
N GLY A 113 -8.75 -6.27 -9.78
CA GLY A 113 -8.64 -5.61 -11.08
C GLY A 113 -9.12 -4.15 -11.15
N ARG A 114 -9.46 -3.52 -10.02
CA ARG A 114 -10.00 -2.15 -10.00
C ARG A 114 -9.17 -1.15 -9.24
N ALA A 115 -8.71 -1.48 -8.03
CA ALA A 115 -7.96 -0.54 -7.20
C ALA A 115 -6.51 -0.41 -7.72
N VAL A 116 -6.03 0.82 -7.88
CA VAL A 116 -4.69 1.17 -8.36
C VAL A 116 -3.99 2.07 -7.35
N LEU A 117 -2.82 1.64 -6.90
CA LEU A 117 -2.00 2.39 -5.94
C LEU A 117 -1.24 3.48 -6.71
N LEU A 118 -1.35 4.71 -6.22
CA LEU A 118 -0.80 5.91 -6.84
C LEU A 118 0.11 6.67 -5.86
N GLU A 119 1.34 6.90 -6.26
CA GLU A 119 2.29 7.78 -5.58
C GLU A 119 2.40 9.11 -6.32
N PHE A 120 2.60 10.20 -5.59
CA PHE A 120 2.74 11.55 -6.13
C PHE A 120 4.09 12.17 -5.73
N TYR A 121 4.41 13.30 -6.38
CA TYR A 121 5.56 14.09 -5.96
C TYR A 121 5.35 14.67 -4.57
N GLU A 122 6.34 14.50 -3.69
CA GLU A 122 6.21 14.80 -2.26
C GLU A 122 5.86 16.27 -1.94
N ILE A 123 6.18 17.23 -2.81
CA ILE A 123 5.98 18.66 -2.52
C ILE A 123 4.52 19.05 -2.75
N ASP A 124 3.96 18.67 -3.89
CA ASP A 124 2.61 19.09 -4.26
C ASP A 124 1.96 18.10 -5.24
N PHE A 125 0.64 18.08 -5.26
CA PHE A 125 -0.10 17.35 -6.26
C PHE A 125 0.02 18.02 -7.64
N PRO A 126 0.06 17.25 -8.74
CA PRO A 126 0.11 17.81 -10.08
C PRO A 126 -1.16 18.62 -10.37
N PRO A 127 -1.08 19.64 -11.25
CA PRO A 127 -2.24 20.36 -11.70
C PRO A 127 -3.34 19.42 -12.21
N MET A 128 -4.61 19.75 -11.93
CA MET A 128 -5.77 18.98 -12.37
C MET A 128 -5.85 17.55 -11.77
N VAL A 129 -5.12 17.26 -10.70
CA VAL A 129 -5.10 15.91 -10.09
C VAL A 129 -6.50 15.37 -9.81
N GLN A 130 -7.40 16.18 -9.24
CA GLN A 130 -8.77 15.75 -8.94
C GLN A 130 -9.55 15.32 -10.20
N HIS A 131 -9.43 16.07 -11.30
CA HIS A 131 -10.06 15.71 -12.57
C HIS A 131 -9.48 14.42 -13.14
N ARG A 132 -8.16 14.27 -13.10
CA ARG A 132 -7.48 13.05 -13.58
C ARG A 132 -7.87 11.81 -12.77
N LEU A 133 -8.00 11.95 -11.46
CA LEU A 133 -8.47 10.86 -10.61
C LEU A 133 -9.94 10.49 -10.91
N LEU A 134 -10.79 11.48 -11.17
CA LEU A 134 -12.15 11.26 -11.65
C LEU A 134 -12.19 10.56 -13.02
N ASP A 135 -11.29 10.91 -13.94
CA ASP A 135 -11.19 10.22 -15.23
C ASP A 135 -10.86 8.73 -15.05
N LEU A 136 -9.97 8.39 -14.10
CA LEU A 136 -9.71 6.99 -13.75
C LEU A 136 -10.95 6.31 -13.17
N ARG A 137 -11.70 7.00 -12.30
CA ARG A 137 -12.96 6.49 -11.74
C ARG A 137 -13.99 6.20 -12.82
N VAL A 138 -14.16 7.11 -13.79
CA VAL A 138 -15.06 6.92 -14.94
C VAL A 138 -14.66 5.71 -15.78
N ARG A 139 -13.36 5.40 -15.84
CA ARG A 139 -12.84 4.18 -16.50
C ARG A 139 -12.99 2.91 -15.67
N GLY A 140 -13.59 2.99 -14.49
CA GLY A 140 -13.83 1.85 -13.59
C GLY A 140 -12.68 1.50 -12.67
N LEU A 141 -11.61 2.30 -12.66
CA LEU A 141 -10.52 2.16 -11.69
C LEU A 141 -10.90 2.82 -10.37
N LEU A 142 -10.35 2.33 -9.27
CA LEU A 142 -10.45 2.91 -7.94
C LEU A 142 -9.05 3.42 -7.54
N PRO A 143 -8.78 4.73 -7.63
CA PRO A 143 -7.51 5.27 -7.19
C PRO A 143 -7.33 5.13 -5.68
N VAL A 144 -6.14 4.69 -5.26
CA VAL A 144 -5.71 4.59 -3.86
C VAL A 144 -4.44 5.44 -3.72
N ILE A 145 -4.51 6.50 -2.93
CA ILE A 145 -3.36 7.39 -2.71
C ILE A 145 -2.45 6.74 -1.67
N ALA A 146 -1.21 6.45 -2.05
CA ALA A 146 -0.19 5.93 -1.16
C ALA A 146 0.27 7.03 -0.19
N HIS A 147 0.42 6.70 1.07
CA HIS A 147 1.03 7.51 2.14
C HIS A 147 0.83 9.04 2.01
N PRO A 148 -0.44 9.53 1.97
CA PRO A 148 -0.73 10.96 1.76
C PRO A 148 -0.09 11.87 2.80
N GLU A 149 0.20 11.39 4.00
CA GLU A 149 0.89 12.10 5.07
C GLU A 149 2.29 12.57 4.69
N ARG A 150 2.91 11.98 3.66
CA ARG A 150 4.24 12.37 3.18
C ARG A 150 4.19 13.58 2.24
N TYR A 151 3.03 13.97 1.72
CA TYR A 151 2.91 15.10 0.79
C TYR A 151 2.86 16.43 1.52
N GLN A 152 3.84 17.30 1.24
CA GLN A 152 4.04 18.56 1.97
C GLN A 152 2.87 19.53 1.84
N CYS A 153 2.12 19.47 0.74
CA CYS A 153 0.91 20.27 0.56
C CYS A 153 -0.17 19.95 1.61
N LEU A 154 -0.24 18.72 2.11
CA LEU A 154 -1.21 18.30 3.13
C LEU A 154 -0.79 18.65 4.56
N TRP A 155 0.49 18.98 4.81
CA TRP A 155 0.94 19.37 6.15
C TRP A 155 0.32 20.68 6.67
N ARG A 156 -0.33 21.46 5.79
CA ARG A 156 -0.99 22.72 6.13
C ARG A 156 -2.51 22.63 6.14
N SER A 157 -3.07 21.78 5.33
CA SER A 157 -4.51 21.57 5.20
C SER A 157 -4.78 20.24 4.49
N ALA A 158 -5.68 19.45 5.06
CA ALA A 158 -6.18 18.21 4.47
C ALA A 158 -7.29 18.44 3.41
N ASP A 159 -7.74 19.67 3.19
CA ASP A 159 -8.93 19.99 2.36
C ASP A 159 -8.86 19.38 0.95
N THR A 160 -7.65 19.25 0.39
CA THR A 160 -7.50 18.66 -0.95
C THR A 160 -7.74 17.15 -0.89
N LEU A 161 -7.23 16.47 0.13
CA LEU A 161 -7.46 15.04 0.31
C LEU A 161 -8.92 14.75 0.66
N GLU A 162 -9.54 15.55 1.54
CA GLU A 162 -10.97 15.43 1.87
C GLU A 162 -11.83 15.48 0.61
N ARG A 163 -11.63 16.47 -0.26
CA ARG A 163 -12.35 16.54 -1.55
C ARG A 163 -12.11 15.33 -2.45
N MET A 164 -10.90 14.75 -2.42
CA MET A 164 -10.61 13.52 -3.18
C MET A 164 -11.37 12.33 -2.59
N VAL A 165 -11.34 12.17 -1.27
CA VAL A 165 -12.08 11.13 -0.55
C VAL A 165 -13.58 11.24 -0.79
N ASP A 166 -14.16 12.45 -0.71
CA ASP A 166 -15.58 12.72 -1.01
C ASP A 166 -15.97 12.29 -2.43
N THR A 167 -15.04 12.27 -3.36
CA THR A 167 -15.27 11.79 -4.74
C THR A 167 -14.99 10.30 -4.93
N GLY A 168 -14.72 9.58 -3.84
CA GLY A 168 -14.52 8.14 -3.85
C GLY A 168 -13.11 7.70 -4.19
N ILE A 169 -12.11 8.49 -3.82
CA ILE A 169 -10.68 8.14 -3.89
C ILE A 169 -10.29 7.58 -2.52
N ALA A 170 -9.59 6.46 -2.49
CA ALA A 170 -9.08 5.89 -1.24
C ALA A 170 -7.72 6.48 -0.84
N ALA A 171 -7.38 6.38 0.44
CA ALA A 171 -6.08 6.77 0.98
C ALA A 171 -5.52 5.64 1.87
N LEU A 172 -4.22 5.41 1.79
CA LEU A 172 -3.49 4.33 2.44
C LEU A 172 -2.41 4.91 3.36
N LEU A 173 -2.53 4.69 4.67
CA LEU A 173 -1.57 5.12 5.68
C LEU A 173 -0.32 4.24 5.66
N ASP A 174 0.88 4.84 5.68
CA ASP A 174 2.09 4.14 6.12
C ASP A 174 2.16 4.20 7.66
N VAL A 175 2.03 3.04 8.33
CA VAL A 175 1.97 2.97 9.80
C VAL A 175 3.24 3.53 10.47
N ALA A 176 4.40 3.46 9.82
CA ALA A 176 5.65 3.97 10.38
C ALA A 176 5.68 5.52 10.43
N ALA A 177 4.79 6.21 9.72
CA ALA A 177 4.63 7.66 9.86
C ALA A 177 4.20 8.04 11.29
N LEU A 178 3.39 7.22 11.96
CA LEU A 178 2.89 7.45 13.32
C LEU A 178 3.98 7.45 14.41
N ILE A 179 5.13 6.87 14.10
CA ILE A 179 6.31 6.87 15.00
C ILE A 179 7.37 7.89 14.58
N GLY A 180 7.08 8.73 13.60
CA GLY A 180 7.96 9.79 13.14
C GLY A 180 9.12 9.34 12.23
N LYS A 181 9.03 8.17 11.57
CA LYS A 181 10.03 7.67 10.60
C LYS A 181 10.42 8.75 9.57
N TYR A 182 9.46 9.52 9.09
CA TYR A 182 9.63 10.54 8.06
C TYR A 182 9.65 11.98 8.62
N GLY A 183 9.80 12.11 9.95
CA GLY A 183 9.89 13.39 10.64
C GLY A 183 8.55 13.88 11.22
N ARG A 184 8.65 14.91 12.07
CA ARG A 184 7.52 15.39 12.89
C ARG A 184 6.35 15.93 12.08
N LYS A 185 6.59 16.53 10.91
CA LYS A 185 5.51 17.09 10.09
C LYS A 185 4.66 15.97 9.46
N THR A 186 5.31 14.93 8.96
CA THR A 186 4.65 13.74 8.43
C THR A 186 3.85 13.03 9.53
N GLN A 187 4.44 12.88 10.73
CA GLN A 187 3.73 12.28 11.85
C GLN A 187 2.49 13.10 12.23
N ALA A 188 2.61 14.41 12.39
CA ALA A 188 1.48 15.28 12.72
C ALA A 188 0.39 15.24 11.61
N CYS A 189 0.79 15.16 10.36
CA CYS A 189 -0.14 15.00 9.25
C CYS A 189 -0.86 13.64 9.31
N ALA A 190 -0.14 12.55 9.57
CA ALA A 190 -0.74 11.23 9.70
C ALA A 190 -1.79 11.19 10.83
N GLU A 191 -1.47 11.78 11.99
CA GLU A 191 -2.40 11.86 13.12
C GLU A 191 -3.63 12.74 12.79
N ASP A 192 -3.46 13.91 12.11
CA ASP A 192 -4.58 14.76 11.67
C ASP A 192 -5.50 14.05 10.65
N LEU A 193 -4.91 13.35 9.67
CA LEU A 193 -5.68 12.60 8.67
C LEU A 193 -6.44 11.42 9.30
N LEU A 194 -5.86 10.73 10.29
CA LEU A 194 -6.55 9.70 11.07
C LEU A 194 -7.72 10.27 11.88
N GLU A 195 -7.51 11.37 12.60
CA GLU A 195 -8.55 12.02 13.39
C GLU A 195 -9.75 12.44 12.53
N ARG A 196 -9.50 12.80 11.27
CA ARG A 196 -10.54 13.14 10.28
C ARG A 196 -11.18 11.93 9.60
N GLY A 197 -10.71 10.71 9.85
CA GLY A 197 -11.22 9.48 9.22
C GLY A 197 -10.96 9.43 7.71
N LEU A 198 -9.83 9.97 7.24
CA LEU A 198 -9.53 10.05 5.80
C LEU A 198 -8.80 8.82 5.24
N TYR A 199 -8.33 7.91 6.11
CA TYR A 199 -7.71 6.67 5.65
C TYR A 199 -8.73 5.55 5.49
N HIS A 200 -8.53 4.74 4.46
CA HIS A 200 -9.36 3.59 4.14
C HIS A 200 -8.66 2.27 4.43
N ALA A 201 -7.34 2.29 4.54
CA ALA A 201 -6.49 1.18 4.91
C ALA A 201 -5.12 1.68 5.39
N ALA A 202 -4.33 0.76 5.96
CA ALA A 202 -2.95 1.02 6.31
C ALA A 202 -2.02 -0.06 5.73
N CYS A 203 -0.73 0.24 5.61
CA CYS A 203 0.28 -0.62 5.04
C CYS A 203 1.62 -0.52 5.77
N SER A 204 2.56 -1.39 5.40
CA SER A 204 3.93 -1.35 5.91
C SER A 204 4.82 -0.37 5.15
N ASP A 205 4.64 -0.25 3.86
CA ASP A 205 5.58 0.39 2.93
C ASP A 205 7.04 -0.03 3.21
N ALA A 206 7.20 -1.32 3.54
CA ALA A 206 8.50 -1.87 3.91
C ALA A 206 9.35 -2.09 2.67
N HIS A 207 10.59 -1.59 2.73
CA HIS A 207 11.61 -1.70 1.69
C HIS A 207 12.78 -2.59 2.10
N ARG A 208 12.95 -2.82 3.40
CA ARG A 208 14.09 -3.55 3.96
C ARG A 208 13.68 -4.37 5.18
N PRO A 209 14.41 -5.45 5.50
CA PRO A 209 14.16 -6.21 6.72
C PRO A 209 14.16 -5.37 8.00
N ALA A 210 14.95 -4.30 8.06
CA ALA A 210 15.01 -3.39 9.21
C ALA A 210 13.72 -2.58 9.42
N ASP A 211 12.90 -2.38 8.40
CA ASP A 211 11.66 -1.61 8.50
C ASP A 211 10.59 -2.36 9.32
N ILE A 212 10.71 -3.68 9.48
CA ILE A 212 9.73 -4.50 10.21
C ILE A 212 9.55 -4.05 11.67
N ASP A 213 10.63 -3.66 12.33
CA ASP A 213 10.54 -3.14 13.70
C ASP A 213 9.81 -1.79 13.76
N GLU A 214 9.92 -0.97 12.70
CA GLU A 214 9.20 0.30 12.59
C GLU A 214 7.70 0.05 12.31
N VAL A 215 7.39 -0.90 11.45
CA VAL A 215 6.00 -1.36 11.20
C VAL A 215 5.35 -1.86 12.49
N ALA A 216 6.05 -2.71 13.26
CA ALA A 216 5.55 -3.21 14.54
C ALA A 216 5.21 -2.07 15.51
N ARG A 217 6.12 -1.10 15.66
CA ARG A 217 5.90 0.07 16.52
C ARG A 217 4.79 0.99 15.98
N GLY A 218 4.68 1.13 14.66
CA GLY A 218 3.62 1.90 14.02
C GLY A 218 2.24 1.30 14.29
N ILE A 219 2.09 -0.01 14.16
CA ILE A 219 0.84 -0.74 14.50
C ILE A 219 0.50 -0.59 15.98
N GLU A 220 1.49 -0.72 16.87
CA GLU A 220 1.26 -0.52 18.30
C GLU A 220 0.86 0.92 18.60
N ARG A 221 1.48 1.91 17.94
CA ARG A 221 1.10 3.31 18.08
C ARG A 221 -0.33 3.58 17.60
N LEU A 222 -0.74 2.99 16.49
CA LEU A 222 -2.12 3.06 16.01
C LEU A 222 -3.09 2.49 17.05
N ARG A 223 -2.76 1.33 17.64
CA ARG A 223 -3.54 0.68 18.70
C ARG A 223 -3.67 1.57 19.95
N GLU A 224 -2.57 2.18 20.38
CA GLU A 224 -2.57 3.11 21.54
C GLU A 224 -3.47 4.33 21.31
N LEU A 225 -3.51 4.86 20.08
CA LEU A 225 -4.27 6.06 19.76
C LEU A 225 -5.77 5.78 19.57
N TYR A 226 -6.10 4.68 18.88
CA TYR A 226 -7.46 4.45 18.35
C TYR A 226 -8.05 3.08 18.73
N GLY A 227 -7.28 2.19 19.36
CA GLY A 227 -7.76 0.87 19.79
C GLY A 227 -7.69 -0.23 18.71
N ASP A 228 -8.09 -1.44 19.12
CA ASP A 228 -8.01 -2.63 18.26
C ASP A 228 -9.02 -2.63 17.11
N GLU A 229 -10.15 -1.94 17.28
CA GLU A 229 -11.18 -1.82 16.23
C GLU A 229 -10.63 -1.07 15.01
N GLU A 230 -9.95 0.06 15.23
CA GLU A 230 -9.33 0.84 14.16
C GLU A 230 -8.16 0.10 13.52
N VAL A 231 -7.33 -0.60 14.31
CA VAL A 231 -6.27 -1.48 13.79
C VAL A 231 -6.86 -2.56 12.88
N THR A 232 -7.97 -3.16 13.29
CA THR A 232 -8.68 -4.18 12.51
C THR A 232 -9.26 -3.61 11.23
N PHE A 233 -9.90 -2.43 11.31
CA PHE A 233 -10.43 -1.74 10.16
C PHE A 233 -9.33 -1.43 9.14
N LEU A 234 -8.27 -0.72 9.56
CA LEU A 234 -7.24 -0.23 8.65
C LEU A 234 -6.31 -1.34 8.11
N LEU A 235 -6.09 -2.43 8.84
CA LEU A 235 -5.17 -3.49 8.41
C LEU A 235 -5.87 -4.77 7.92
N ARG A 236 -7.21 -4.85 7.97
CA ARG A 236 -7.96 -6.01 7.48
C ARG A 236 -9.18 -5.63 6.65
N GLU A 237 -10.18 -4.95 7.24
CA GLU A 237 -11.48 -4.74 6.60
C GLU A 237 -11.39 -3.76 5.43
N GLY A 238 -10.66 -2.67 5.62
CA GLY A 238 -10.34 -1.71 4.56
C GLY A 238 -9.56 -2.34 3.42
N PRO A 239 -8.44 -3.04 3.68
CA PRO A 239 -7.74 -3.81 2.66
C PRO A 239 -8.61 -4.82 1.92
N GLU A 240 -9.47 -5.59 2.61
CA GLU A 240 -10.41 -6.53 1.98
C GLU A 240 -11.35 -5.80 0.99
N SER A 241 -11.88 -4.64 1.39
CA SER A 241 -12.74 -3.82 0.54
C SER A 241 -12.01 -3.31 -0.70
N LEU A 242 -10.79 -2.77 -0.52
CA LEU A 242 -9.98 -2.29 -1.64
C LEU A 242 -9.58 -3.42 -2.61
N LEU A 243 -9.29 -4.62 -2.09
CA LEU A 243 -9.05 -5.81 -2.92
C LEU A 243 -10.30 -6.24 -3.69
N ALA A 244 -11.48 -6.06 -3.11
CA ALA A 244 -12.75 -6.29 -3.81
C ALA A 244 -13.08 -5.17 -4.83
N GLY A 245 -12.29 -4.08 -4.86
CA GLY A 245 -12.50 -2.93 -5.74
C GLY A 245 -13.63 -2.02 -5.28
N THR A 246 -13.89 -1.97 -3.98
CA THR A 246 -14.88 -1.10 -3.31
C THR A 246 -14.21 -0.26 -2.25
N LEU A 247 -14.87 0.85 -1.86
CA LEU A 247 -14.48 1.58 -0.66
C LEU A 247 -15.04 0.85 0.58
N PRO A 248 -14.32 0.83 1.71
CA PRO A 248 -14.89 0.39 2.98
C PRO A 248 -16.00 1.37 3.42
N GLU A 249 -17.00 0.82 4.09
CA GLU A 249 -18.14 1.59 4.66
C GLU A 249 -17.79 2.13 6.04
#